data_dce491c05f98b4f2de280893690690e3
#
_entry.id   dce491c05f98b4f2de280893690690e3
#
_cell.length_a   1.000
_cell.length_b   1.000
_cell.length_c   1.000
_cell.angle_alpha   90.00
_cell.angle_beta   90.00
_cell.angle_gamma   90.00
#
_symmetry.space_group_name_H-M   'P 1'
#
loop_
_entity.id
_entity.type
_entity.pdbx_description
1 polymer ?
#
loop_
_entity_poly.entity_id
_entity_poly.type
_entity_poly.pdbx_seq_one_letter_code
_entity_poly.pdbx_strand_id
1 'polypeptide(L)'
;MKILLNNTSLFESLRPFDDLGYVPTMGGIHKGHLSLINKSNILCKKTIVSIFVNPKQFNNKKDFSKYPRNIAKDLKILKKLKVNFVFTPSTKEIFKEKKIKKIILPNSQKILCARFRKGHFEGVLDVMDRFIKLINPNYTFMGEKDFQQLFLVNKFIGKKYKNKIYSCKTVRDKNFLALSSRNSLLSKNEFNKAGLIAKYLSKLKSSLKKNNKDHNDILIKKKELQKKFNIKIDYLEIRNEKNLTSFIKNKKIRLFVAYYINKVRLIDNF
;
A
#
# COMPACT_ATOMS: atom_id res chain seq x y z
N MET A 1 -5.43 -22.97 9.44
CA MET A 1 -5.51 -21.51 9.60
C MET A 1 -6.15 -21.20 10.95
N LYS A 2 -5.40 -20.59 11.86
CA LYS A 2 -5.87 -20.14 13.18
C LYS A 2 -6.23 -18.66 13.11
N ILE A 3 -7.38 -18.25 13.67
CA ILE A 3 -7.80 -16.84 13.73
C ILE A 3 -7.45 -16.32 15.12
N LEU A 4 -6.79 -15.19 15.19
CA LEU A 4 -6.26 -14.54 16.39
C LEU A 4 -6.95 -13.18 16.55
N LEU A 5 -7.57 -12.94 17.70
CA LEU A 5 -8.41 -11.76 17.92
C LEU A 5 -7.76 -10.73 18.85
N ASN A 6 -6.81 -11.15 19.66
CA ASN A 6 -6.16 -10.32 20.69
C ASN A 6 -4.65 -10.62 20.79
N ASN A 7 -3.95 -9.78 21.53
CA ASN A 7 -2.51 -9.89 21.67
C ASN A 7 -2.05 -11.14 22.42
N THR A 8 -2.84 -11.64 23.38
CA THR A 8 -2.53 -12.87 24.13
C THR A 8 -2.53 -14.08 23.19
N SER A 9 -3.62 -14.29 22.45
CA SER A 9 -3.72 -15.38 21.48
C SER A 9 -2.68 -15.28 20.36
N LEU A 10 -2.29 -14.05 19.96
CA LEU A 10 -1.21 -13.80 19.02
C LEU A 10 0.13 -14.31 19.58
N PHE A 11 0.50 -13.85 20.77
CA PHE A 11 1.77 -14.20 21.42
C PHE A 11 1.91 -15.71 21.61
N GLU A 12 0.91 -16.35 22.22
CA GLU A 12 0.91 -17.79 22.46
C GLU A 12 1.04 -18.60 21.16
N SER A 13 0.37 -18.17 20.09
CA SER A 13 0.36 -18.86 18.81
C SER A 13 1.63 -18.69 18.02
N LEU A 14 2.34 -17.57 18.14
CA LEU A 14 3.54 -17.28 17.37
C LEU A 14 4.84 -17.67 18.09
N ARG A 15 4.82 -17.76 19.43
CA ARG A 15 5.99 -18.08 20.25
C ARG A 15 6.84 -19.26 19.76
N PRO A 16 6.26 -20.38 19.23
CA PRO A 16 7.05 -21.52 18.77
C PRO A 16 7.78 -21.31 17.42
N PHE A 17 7.57 -20.17 16.74
CA PHE A 17 8.04 -20.00 15.37
C PHE A 17 9.10 -18.89 15.26
N ASP A 18 10.19 -19.21 14.61
CA ASP A 18 11.35 -18.35 14.35
C ASP A 18 11.46 -17.89 12.88
N ASP A 19 10.62 -18.44 11.98
CA ASP A 19 10.61 -18.12 10.55
C ASP A 19 9.19 -17.76 10.11
N LEU A 20 8.88 -16.45 10.26
CA LEU A 20 7.55 -15.91 10.10
C LEU A 20 7.50 -14.81 9.03
N GLY A 21 6.64 -14.98 8.04
CA GLY A 21 6.26 -13.97 7.06
C GLY A 21 4.99 -13.24 7.44
N TYR A 22 5.00 -11.91 7.36
CA TYR A 22 3.87 -11.07 7.68
C TYR A 22 3.33 -10.33 6.45
N VAL A 23 2.03 -10.36 6.25
CA VAL A 23 1.32 -9.64 5.18
C VAL A 23 0.29 -8.69 5.80
N PRO A 24 0.56 -7.37 5.90
CA PRO A 24 -0.39 -6.40 6.41
C PRO A 24 -1.49 -6.12 5.38
N THR A 25 -2.77 -6.21 5.81
CA THR A 25 -3.91 -5.84 4.98
C THR A 25 -4.97 -5.08 5.78
N MET A 26 -5.83 -4.37 5.06
CA MET A 26 -7.05 -3.79 5.63
C MET A 26 -8.31 -4.60 5.25
N GLY A 27 -8.15 -5.83 4.76
CA GLY A 27 -9.23 -6.63 4.17
C GLY A 27 -9.50 -6.25 2.71
N GLY A 28 -10.63 -6.77 2.16
CA GLY A 28 -10.93 -6.66 0.74
C GLY A 28 -9.88 -7.39 -0.11
N ILE A 29 -9.60 -8.65 0.26
CA ILE A 29 -8.54 -9.46 -0.34
C ILE A 29 -8.76 -9.64 -1.85
N HIS A 30 -7.74 -9.33 -2.64
CA HIS A 30 -7.73 -9.42 -4.10
C HIS A 30 -6.41 -10.03 -4.60
N LYS A 31 -6.29 -10.32 -5.91
CA LYS A 31 -5.11 -10.97 -6.52
C LYS A 31 -3.78 -10.28 -6.17
N GLY A 32 -3.77 -8.97 -5.93
CA GLY A 32 -2.59 -8.25 -5.44
C GLY A 32 -2.15 -8.74 -4.05
N HIS A 33 -3.09 -8.93 -3.11
CA HIS A 33 -2.79 -9.51 -1.80
C HIS A 33 -2.37 -10.99 -1.91
N LEU A 34 -3.01 -11.75 -2.85
CA LEU A 34 -2.64 -13.13 -3.09
C LEU A 34 -1.17 -13.27 -3.47
N SER A 35 -0.64 -12.36 -4.29
CA SER A 35 0.77 -12.40 -4.69
C SER A 35 1.73 -12.19 -3.51
N LEU A 36 1.37 -11.32 -2.54
CA LEU A 36 2.14 -11.13 -1.31
C LEU A 36 2.14 -12.39 -0.45
N ILE A 37 0.95 -12.98 -0.25
CA ILE A 37 0.76 -14.19 0.57
C ILE A 37 1.50 -15.38 -0.03
N ASN A 38 1.38 -15.60 -1.35
CA ASN A 38 2.11 -16.67 -2.04
C ASN A 38 3.63 -16.47 -1.90
N LYS A 39 4.11 -15.23 -1.99
CA LYS A 39 5.54 -14.95 -1.79
C LYS A 39 5.97 -15.23 -0.36
N SER A 40 5.15 -14.90 0.64
CA SER A 40 5.38 -15.23 2.04
C SER A 40 5.41 -16.75 2.25
N ASN A 41 4.45 -17.49 1.71
CA ASN A 41 4.38 -18.95 1.83
C ASN A 41 5.60 -19.68 1.19
N ILE A 42 6.23 -19.06 0.18
CA ILE A 42 7.43 -19.61 -0.46
C ILE A 42 8.69 -19.33 0.36
N LEU A 43 8.77 -18.15 0.98
CA LEU A 43 10.01 -17.70 1.62
C LEU A 43 10.05 -17.95 3.14
N CYS A 44 8.92 -18.26 3.78
CA CYS A 44 8.82 -18.42 5.22
C CYS A 44 8.08 -19.71 5.58
N LYS A 45 8.47 -20.34 6.67
CA LYS A 45 7.81 -21.57 7.18
C LYS A 45 6.36 -21.32 7.60
N LYS A 46 6.06 -20.13 8.12
CA LYS A 46 4.72 -19.72 8.54
C LYS A 46 4.38 -18.36 8.00
N THR A 47 3.11 -18.17 7.61
CA THR A 47 2.56 -16.88 7.15
C THR A 47 1.44 -16.42 8.06
N ILE A 48 1.56 -15.17 8.51
CA ILE A 48 0.50 -14.45 9.20
C ILE A 48 0.00 -13.29 8.34
N VAL A 49 -1.32 -13.14 8.24
CA VAL A 49 -1.99 -12.02 7.57
C VAL A 49 -2.76 -11.22 8.60
N SER A 50 -2.56 -9.91 8.68
CA SER A 50 -3.48 -9.08 9.45
C SER A 50 -4.62 -8.56 8.58
N ILE A 51 -5.83 -8.48 9.17
CA ILE A 51 -6.97 -7.76 8.62
C ILE A 51 -7.36 -6.69 9.63
N PHE A 52 -6.89 -5.46 9.41
CA PHE A 52 -7.14 -4.36 10.33
C PHE A 52 -7.33 -3.03 9.59
N VAL A 53 -8.53 -2.48 9.64
CA VAL A 53 -8.84 -1.17 9.07
C VAL A 53 -8.48 -0.10 10.10
N ASN A 54 -7.28 0.47 9.96
CA ASN A 54 -6.73 1.43 10.90
C ASN A 54 -7.43 2.79 10.82
N PRO A 55 -8.19 3.23 11.84
CA PRO A 55 -8.91 4.52 11.78
C PRO A 55 -7.96 5.72 11.69
N LYS A 56 -6.75 5.62 12.27
CA LYS A 56 -5.78 6.74 12.31
C LYS A 56 -5.17 7.11 10.95
N GLN A 57 -5.29 6.27 9.93
CA GLN A 57 -4.77 6.56 8.59
C GLN A 57 -5.82 7.16 7.64
N PHE A 58 -7.06 7.36 8.10
CA PHE A 58 -8.12 7.95 7.30
C PHE A 58 -8.32 9.42 7.67
N ASN A 59 -8.23 10.31 6.68
CA ASN A 59 -8.46 11.74 6.86
C ASN A 59 -9.96 12.10 6.83
N ASN A 60 -10.78 11.20 6.26
CA ASN A 60 -12.20 11.41 6.08
C ASN A 60 -12.99 10.24 6.69
N LYS A 61 -13.91 10.56 7.61
CA LYS A 61 -14.81 9.57 8.22
C LYS A 61 -15.65 8.82 7.19
N LYS A 62 -16.04 9.46 6.08
CA LYS A 62 -16.80 8.82 4.98
C LYS A 62 -15.95 7.79 4.22
N ASP A 63 -14.63 8.05 4.01
CA ASP A 63 -13.73 7.05 3.39
C ASP A 63 -13.52 5.86 4.31
N PHE A 64 -13.40 6.10 5.62
CA PHE A 64 -13.30 5.03 6.61
C PHE A 64 -14.56 4.15 6.68
N SER A 65 -15.76 4.75 6.72
CA SER A 65 -17.02 4.00 6.81
C SER A 65 -17.34 3.20 5.54
N LYS A 66 -17.00 3.76 4.37
CA LYS A 66 -17.20 3.13 3.05
C LYS A 66 -16.07 2.20 2.60
N TYR A 67 -15.01 2.06 3.41
CA TYR A 67 -13.92 1.18 3.05
C TYR A 67 -14.42 -0.28 2.93
N PRO A 68 -14.17 -0.99 1.82
CA PRO A 68 -14.70 -2.33 1.57
C PRO A 68 -14.26 -3.32 2.65
N ARG A 69 -15.22 -3.93 3.34
CA ARG A 69 -15.00 -4.91 4.41
C ARG A 69 -15.92 -6.10 4.22
N ASN A 70 -15.34 -7.27 4.09
CA ASN A 70 -16.10 -8.53 4.13
C ASN A 70 -15.20 -9.61 4.72
N ILE A 71 -15.16 -9.65 6.05
CA ILE A 71 -14.24 -10.54 6.78
C ILE A 71 -14.50 -12.01 6.45
N ALA A 72 -15.76 -12.43 6.32
CA ALA A 72 -16.10 -13.83 6.01
C ALA A 72 -15.55 -14.24 4.63
N LYS A 73 -15.69 -13.37 3.62
CA LYS A 73 -15.12 -13.60 2.28
C LYS A 73 -13.59 -13.62 2.33
N ASP A 74 -12.99 -12.70 3.06
CA ASP A 74 -11.53 -12.61 3.19
C ASP A 74 -10.97 -13.86 3.86
N LEU A 75 -11.58 -14.34 4.98
CA LEU A 75 -11.17 -15.56 5.66
C LEU A 75 -11.30 -16.79 4.76
N LYS A 76 -12.35 -16.89 3.96
CA LYS A 76 -12.54 -17.98 2.99
C LYS A 76 -11.42 -18.03 1.94
N ILE A 77 -11.00 -16.86 1.45
CA ILE A 77 -9.88 -16.74 0.51
C ILE A 77 -8.56 -17.14 1.19
N LEU A 78 -8.27 -16.60 2.39
CA LEU A 78 -7.04 -16.87 3.13
C LEU A 78 -6.89 -18.35 3.51
N LYS A 79 -8.01 -19.04 3.85
CA LYS A 79 -8.02 -20.49 4.10
C LYS A 79 -7.58 -21.27 2.85
N LYS A 80 -8.09 -20.90 1.66
CA LYS A 80 -7.69 -21.53 0.38
C LYS A 80 -6.21 -21.31 0.05
N LEU A 81 -5.63 -20.21 0.49
CA LEU A 81 -4.20 -19.89 0.31
C LEU A 81 -3.27 -20.55 1.35
N LYS A 82 -3.82 -21.43 2.21
CA LYS A 82 -3.06 -22.14 3.25
C LYS A 82 -2.32 -21.20 4.22
N VAL A 83 -2.87 -19.99 4.47
CA VAL A 83 -2.33 -19.08 5.48
C VAL A 83 -2.39 -19.75 6.85
N ASN A 84 -1.33 -19.66 7.63
CA ASN A 84 -1.26 -20.30 8.95
C ASN A 84 -2.06 -19.54 10.00
N PHE A 85 -1.90 -18.19 10.04
CA PHE A 85 -2.51 -17.31 11.03
C PHE A 85 -3.17 -16.10 10.38
N VAL A 86 -4.35 -15.75 10.89
CA VAL A 86 -5.03 -14.49 10.53
C VAL A 86 -5.26 -13.70 11.80
N PHE A 87 -4.69 -12.50 11.87
CA PHE A 87 -4.82 -11.60 13.01
C PHE A 87 -5.83 -10.51 12.70
N THR A 88 -6.95 -10.49 13.45
CA THR A 88 -8.06 -9.55 13.27
C THR A 88 -8.36 -8.82 14.58
N PRO A 89 -7.39 -8.01 15.07
CA PRO A 89 -7.54 -7.35 16.37
C PRO A 89 -8.56 -6.20 16.33
N SER A 90 -9.08 -5.86 17.49
CA SER A 90 -9.82 -4.62 17.68
C SER A 90 -8.87 -3.41 17.71
N THR A 91 -9.44 -2.21 17.51
CA THR A 91 -8.67 -0.94 17.67
C THR A 91 -8.11 -0.81 19.09
N LYS A 92 -8.86 -1.26 20.10
CA LYS A 92 -8.42 -1.24 21.51
C LYS A 92 -7.17 -2.11 21.72
N GLU A 93 -7.12 -3.30 21.13
CA GLU A 93 -5.95 -4.20 21.22
C GLU A 93 -4.69 -3.58 20.63
N ILE A 94 -4.78 -2.98 19.46
CA ILE A 94 -3.61 -2.39 18.78
C ILE A 94 -3.13 -1.11 19.46
N PHE A 95 -4.04 -0.30 20.00
CA PHE A 95 -3.70 0.99 20.61
C PHE A 95 -3.79 1.01 22.14
N LYS A 96 -3.82 -0.17 22.78
CA LYS A 96 -3.86 -0.33 24.25
C LYS A 96 -2.68 0.40 24.92
N GLU A 97 -1.47 0.21 24.40
CA GLU A 97 -0.29 0.91 24.91
C GLU A 97 -0.19 2.31 24.29
N LYS A 98 -0.08 3.33 25.13
CA LYS A 98 0.26 4.68 24.68
C LYS A 98 1.70 4.68 24.13
N LYS A 99 1.91 5.18 22.93
CA LYS A 99 3.28 5.40 22.41
C LYS A 99 3.91 6.59 23.09
N ILE A 100 5.08 6.39 23.65
CA ILE A 100 5.89 7.45 24.25
C ILE A 100 6.42 8.41 23.15
N LYS A 101 6.78 7.87 21.98
CA LYS A 101 7.34 8.64 20.86
C LYS A 101 6.52 8.44 19.59
N LYS A 102 5.86 9.50 19.11
CA LYS A 102 5.14 9.50 17.82
C LYS A 102 6.14 9.62 16.67
N ILE A 103 5.90 8.87 15.58
CA ILE A 103 6.65 9.06 14.34
C ILE A 103 6.04 10.27 13.63
N ILE A 104 6.85 11.32 13.43
CA ILE A 104 6.46 12.53 12.71
C ILE A 104 7.21 12.54 11.39
N LEU A 105 6.49 12.73 10.28
CA LEU A 105 7.12 12.86 8.97
C LEU A 105 7.85 14.21 8.85
N PRO A 106 9.15 14.21 8.53
CA PRO A 106 9.86 15.44 8.20
C PRO A 106 9.26 16.08 6.94
N ASN A 107 9.41 17.40 6.80
CA ASN A 107 8.85 18.14 5.66
C ASN A 107 9.32 17.60 4.31
N SER A 108 10.56 17.15 4.20
CA SER A 108 11.11 16.51 2.99
C SER A 108 10.36 15.22 2.56
N GLN A 109 9.59 14.60 3.44
CA GLN A 109 8.77 13.41 3.15
C GLN A 109 7.27 13.73 2.98
N LYS A 110 6.85 14.99 3.20
CA LYS A 110 5.47 15.45 2.95
C LYS A 110 5.21 15.73 1.47
N ILE A 111 5.53 14.76 0.63
CA ILE A 111 5.40 14.78 -0.84
C ILE A 111 4.31 13.80 -1.29
N LEU A 112 3.93 13.82 -2.56
CA LEU A 112 2.96 12.89 -3.15
C LEU A 112 1.69 12.78 -2.29
N CYS A 113 1.29 11.55 -1.91
CA CYS A 113 0.12 11.33 -1.05
C CYS A 113 0.20 12.04 0.30
N ALA A 114 1.37 12.18 0.91
CA ALA A 114 1.52 12.84 2.20
C ALA A 114 1.12 14.33 2.15
N ARG A 115 1.32 15.01 1.00
CA ARG A 115 0.91 16.41 0.78
C ARG A 115 -0.62 16.57 0.80
N PHE A 116 -1.34 15.58 0.28
CA PHE A 116 -2.81 15.62 0.11
C PHE A 116 -3.57 14.91 1.24
N ARG A 117 -2.86 14.18 2.09
CA ARG A 117 -3.44 13.36 3.16
C ARG A 117 -2.66 13.58 4.46
N LYS A 118 -2.86 14.73 5.10
CA LYS A 118 -2.18 15.08 6.38
C LYS A 118 -2.40 13.98 7.44
N GLY A 119 -1.35 13.53 8.12
CA GLY A 119 -1.42 12.52 9.17
C GLY A 119 -1.60 11.07 8.68
N HIS A 120 -1.88 10.86 7.41
CA HIS A 120 -2.09 9.50 6.86
C HIS A 120 -0.90 8.57 7.09
N PHE A 121 0.29 8.99 6.71
CA PHE A 121 1.48 8.14 6.85
C PHE A 121 1.97 8.04 8.29
N GLU A 122 1.76 9.07 9.10
CA GLU A 122 1.99 8.97 10.55
C GLU A 122 1.10 7.87 11.15
N GLY A 123 -0.17 7.80 10.74
CA GLY A 123 -1.08 6.73 11.12
C GLY A 123 -0.65 5.35 10.60
N VAL A 124 -0.17 5.27 9.35
CA VAL A 124 0.37 4.02 8.78
C VAL A 124 1.63 3.58 9.52
N LEU A 125 2.56 4.48 9.77
CA LEU A 125 3.81 4.17 10.47
C LEU A 125 3.55 3.77 11.92
N ASP A 126 2.59 4.41 12.62
CA ASP A 126 2.21 4.02 13.96
C ASP A 126 1.67 2.59 14.02
N VAL A 127 0.74 2.24 13.12
CA VAL A 127 0.16 0.90 13.10
C VAL A 127 1.16 -0.17 12.68
N MET A 128 1.99 0.11 11.66
CA MET A 128 3.02 -0.83 11.18
C MET A 128 4.08 -1.11 12.25
N ASP A 129 4.51 -0.07 12.98
CA ASP A 129 5.45 -0.21 14.08
C ASP A 129 4.90 -1.12 15.19
N ARG A 130 3.60 -0.97 15.53
CA ARG A 130 2.92 -1.82 16.51
C ARG A 130 2.80 -3.26 16.04
N PHE A 131 2.36 -3.48 14.80
CA PHE A 131 2.24 -4.83 14.25
C PHE A 131 3.59 -5.53 14.17
N ILE A 132 4.64 -4.87 13.69
CA ILE A 132 5.97 -5.49 13.58
C ILE A 132 6.54 -5.79 14.98
N LYS A 133 6.33 -4.90 15.97
CA LYS A 133 6.70 -5.16 17.36
C LYS A 133 5.96 -6.38 17.94
N LEU A 134 4.64 -6.47 17.71
CA LEU A 134 3.81 -7.54 18.27
C LEU A 134 4.02 -8.90 17.60
N ILE A 135 4.15 -8.91 16.28
CA ILE A 135 4.28 -10.13 15.47
C ILE A 135 5.73 -10.62 15.44
N ASN A 136 6.68 -9.71 15.48
CA ASN A 136 8.13 -9.96 15.35
C ASN A 136 8.49 -10.84 14.14
N PRO A 137 8.05 -10.48 12.90
CA PRO A 137 8.27 -11.31 11.73
C PRO A 137 9.69 -11.16 11.18
N ASN A 138 10.20 -12.20 10.49
CA ASN A 138 11.46 -12.14 9.75
C ASN A 138 11.31 -11.28 8.47
N TYR A 139 10.16 -11.43 7.80
CA TYR A 139 9.83 -10.69 6.60
C TYR A 139 8.46 -10.05 6.69
N THR A 140 8.34 -8.80 6.24
CA THR A 140 7.05 -8.12 5.99
C THR A 140 6.90 -7.88 4.50
N PHE A 141 5.87 -8.47 3.89
CA PHE A 141 5.63 -8.38 2.45
C PHE A 141 4.70 -7.21 2.13
N MET A 142 5.18 -6.28 1.30
CA MET A 142 4.42 -5.08 0.92
C MET A 142 4.43 -4.88 -0.60
N GLY A 143 3.31 -4.42 -1.15
CA GLY A 143 3.17 -4.18 -2.58
C GLY A 143 3.76 -2.85 -3.04
N GLU A 144 4.44 -2.85 -4.18
CA GLU A 144 4.97 -1.64 -4.83
C GLU A 144 3.87 -0.69 -5.33
N LYS A 145 2.64 -1.15 -5.43
CA LYS A 145 1.52 -0.26 -5.76
C LYS A 145 1.43 0.94 -4.82
N ASP A 146 1.64 0.73 -3.54
CA ASP A 146 1.68 1.77 -2.51
C ASP A 146 3.14 2.17 -2.20
N PHE A 147 3.92 2.50 -3.25
CA PHE A 147 5.37 2.65 -3.19
C PHE A 147 5.84 3.68 -2.15
N GLN A 148 5.15 4.81 -2.01
CA GLN A 148 5.48 5.79 -0.95
C GLN A 148 5.30 5.18 0.44
N GLN A 149 4.27 4.38 0.65
CA GLN A 149 4.07 3.66 1.92
C GLN A 149 5.20 2.65 2.17
N LEU A 150 5.50 1.81 1.16
CA LEU A 150 6.61 0.85 1.21
C LEU A 150 7.94 1.54 1.57
N PHE A 151 8.25 2.64 0.87
CA PHE A 151 9.45 3.43 1.11
C PHE A 151 9.52 3.97 2.54
N LEU A 152 8.44 4.57 3.04
CA LEU A 152 8.38 5.15 4.39
C LEU A 152 8.46 4.08 5.47
N VAL A 153 7.75 2.95 5.31
CA VAL A 153 7.83 1.82 6.26
C VAL A 153 9.25 1.27 6.31
N ASN A 154 9.89 1.04 5.15
CA ASN A 154 11.27 0.59 5.11
C ASN A 154 12.25 1.58 5.77
N LYS A 155 12.06 2.89 5.50
CA LYS A 155 12.93 3.95 6.03
C LYS A 155 12.82 4.12 7.55
N PHE A 156 11.60 4.10 8.10
CA PHE A 156 11.35 4.45 9.51
C PHE A 156 11.21 3.23 10.43
N ILE A 157 10.87 2.07 9.88
CA ILE A 157 10.57 0.86 10.67
C ILE A 157 11.49 -0.29 10.31
N GLY A 158 11.82 -0.50 9.03
CA GLY A 158 12.64 -1.63 8.58
C GLY A 158 14.01 -1.69 9.24
N LYS A 159 14.58 -0.54 9.65
CA LYS A 159 15.87 -0.49 10.36
C LYS A 159 15.74 -0.62 11.88
N LYS A 160 14.52 -0.53 12.41
CA LYS A 160 14.27 -0.54 13.87
C LYS A 160 14.20 -1.96 14.44
N TYR A 161 13.80 -2.92 13.61
CA TYR A 161 13.59 -4.32 13.99
C TYR A 161 14.43 -5.25 13.12
N LYS A 162 14.68 -6.48 13.56
CA LYS A 162 15.31 -7.54 12.77
C LYS A 162 14.37 -8.07 11.66
N ASN A 163 13.60 -7.17 11.04
CA ASN A 163 12.58 -7.45 10.04
C ASN A 163 13.01 -6.92 8.68
N LYS A 164 12.94 -7.74 7.64
CA LYS A 164 13.21 -7.34 6.25
C LYS A 164 11.90 -6.97 5.56
N ILE A 165 11.77 -5.74 5.10
CA ILE A 165 10.64 -5.32 4.27
C ILE A 165 10.85 -5.84 2.85
N TYR A 166 10.00 -6.80 2.43
CA TYR A 166 10.07 -7.41 1.11
C TYR A 166 9.12 -6.71 0.15
N SER A 167 9.67 -6.15 -0.92
CA SER A 167 8.92 -5.48 -1.98
C SER A 167 8.36 -6.48 -2.99
N CYS A 168 7.05 -6.45 -3.24
CA CYS A 168 6.41 -7.28 -4.25
C CYS A 168 5.85 -6.41 -5.38
N LYS A 169 6.08 -6.82 -6.63
CA LYS A 169 5.65 -6.10 -7.82
C LYS A 169 4.14 -5.85 -7.84
N THR A 170 3.75 -4.72 -8.42
CA THR A 170 2.34 -4.37 -8.62
C THR A 170 1.64 -5.38 -9.53
N VAL A 171 0.57 -6.00 -9.05
CA VAL A 171 -0.29 -6.87 -9.85
C VAL A 171 -1.35 -6.00 -10.54
N ARG A 172 -1.50 -6.20 -11.85
CA ARG A 172 -2.45 -5.48 -12.70
C ARG A 172 -3.50 -6.44 -13.26
N ASP A 173 -4.67 -5.91 -13.61
CA ASP A 173 -5.68 -6.67 -14.32
C ASP A 173 -5.40 -6.75 -15.83
N LYS A 174 -6.29 -7.40 -16.59
CA LYS A 174 -6.20 -7.49 -18.06
C LYS A 174 -6.27 -6.12 -18.77
N ASN A 175 -6.86 -5.11 -18.14
CA ASN A 175 -6.93 -3.74 -18.64
C ASN A 175 -5.75 -2.88 -18.18
N PHE A 176 -4.73 -3.48 -17.54
CA PHE A 176 -3.53 -2.84 -17.01
C PHE A 176 -3.75 -2.00 -15.73
N LEU A 177 -4.96 -1.97 -15.18
CA LEU A 177 -5.24 -1.28 -13.93
C LEU A 177 -4.56 -1.99 -12.75
N ALA A 178 -3.87 -1.24 -11.90
CA ALA A 178 -3.33 -1.77 -10.65
C ALA A 178 -4.45 -2.23 -9.71
N LEU A 179 -4.35 -3.45 -9.20
CA LEU A 179 -5.37 -4.03 -8.34
C LEU A 179 -5.41 -3.33 -6.97
N SER A 180 -6.63 -2.98 -6.55
CA SER A 180 -6.90 -2.30 -5.28
C SER A 180 -8.29 -2.67 -4.78
N SER A 181 -8.48 -2.69 -3.46
CA SER A 181 -9.82 -2.85 -2.86
C SER A 181 -10.80 -1.77 -3.31
N ARG A 182 -10.29 -0.56 -3.65
CA ARG A 182 -11.13 0.54 -4.18
C ARG A 182 -11.63 0.30 -5.61
N ASN A 183 -11.09 -0.67 -6.33
CA ASN A 183 -11.60 -1.00 -7.68
C ASN A 183 -13.06 -1.49 -7.62
N SER A 184 -13.51 -2.09 -6.51
CA SER A 184 -14.91 -2.51 -6.31
C SER A 184 -15.90 -1.35 -6.18
N LEU A 185 -15.41 -0.12 -6.01
CA LEU A 185 -16.22 1.09 -5.95
C LEU A 185 -16.45 1.72 -7.33
N LEU A 186 -15.83 1.18 -8.38
CA LEU A 186 -15.94 1.66 -9.75
C LEU A 186 -17.03 0.90 -10.50
N SER A 187 -17.84 1.61 -11.25
CA SER A 187 -18.70 1.01 -12.29
C SER A 187 -17.85 0.37 -13.39
N LYS A 188 -18.44 -0.46 -14.25
CA LYS A 188 -17.76 -1.10 -15.38
C LYS A 188 -17.07 -0.09 -16.31
N ASN A 189 -17.74 1.03 -16.62
CA ASN A 189 -17.21 2.08 -17.47
C ASN A 189 -16.04 2.82 -16.81
N GLU A 190 -16.16 3.14 -15.50
CA GLU A 190 -15.11 3.77 -14.72
C GLU A 190 -13.88 2.86 -14.59
N PHE A 191 -14.10 1.56 -14.41
CA PHE A 191 -13.03 0.57 -14.35
C PHE A 191 -12.27 0.48 -15.68
N ASN A 192 -12.97 0.45 -16.82
CA ASN A 192 -12.36 0.48 -18.14
C ASN A 192 -11.58 1.79 -18.37
N LYS A 193 -12.15 2.94 -17.99
CA LYS A 193 -11.51 4.25 -18.05
C LYS A 193 -10.21 4.27 -17.24
N ALA A 194 -10.22 3.72 -16.01
CA ALA A 194 -9.03 3.59 -15.16
C ALA A 194 -7.93 2.75 -15.82
N GLY A 195 -8.30 1.67 -16.52
CA GLY A 195 -7.38 0.85 -17.31
C GLY A 195 -6.73 1.61 -18.47
N LEU A 196 -7.52 2.40 -19.22
CA LEU A 196 -6.99 3.26 -20.30
C LEU A 196 -6.01 4.31 -19.77
N ILE A 197 -6.31 4.92 -18.62
CA ILE A 197 -5.41 5.86 -17.93
C ILE A 197 -4.10 5.15 -17.56
N ALA A 198 -4.17 3.96 -16.97
CA ALA A 198 -2.99 3.20 -16.59
C ALA A 198 -2.11 2.82 -17.79
N LYS A 199 -2.72 2.41 -18.93
CA LYS A 199 -2.01 2.17 -20.20
C LYS A 199 -1.32 3.44 -20.72
N TYR A 200 -2.01 4.58 -20.69
CA TYR A 200 -1.44 5.86 -21.11
C TYR A 200 -0.22 6.23 -20.25
N LEU A 201 -0.33 6.13 -18.93
CA LEU A 201 0.76 6.44 -18.00
C LEU A 201 1.96 5.51 -18.13
N SER A 202 1.73 4.23 -18.44
CA SER A 202 2.81 3.29 -18.73
C SER A 202 3.59 3.68 -19.99
N LYS A 203 2.88 4.05 -21.07
CA LYS A 203 3.50 4.56 -22.30
C LYS A 203 4.26 5.87 -22.05
N LEU A 204 3.67 6.79 -21.28
CA LEU A 204 4.33 8.03 -20.87
C LEU A 204 5.63 7.73 -20.12
N LYS A 205 5.61 6.81 -19.14
CA LYS A 205 6.82 6.42 -18.42
C LYS A 205 7.92 5.89 -19.34
N SER A 206 7.56 5.10 -20.35
CA SER A 206 8.53 4.57 -21.32
C SER A 206 9.14 5.68 -22.18
N SER A 207 8.34 6.68 -22.60
CA SER A 207 8.84 7.83 -23.37
C SER A 207 9.76 8.75 -22.57
N LEU A 208 9.49 8.92 -21.26
CA LEU A 208 10.33 9.71 -20.36
C LEU A 208 11.75 9.16 -20.24
N LYS A 209 11.90 7.83 -20.26
CA LYS A 209 13.22 7.18 -20.23
C LYS A 209 14.04 7.44 -21.50
N LYS A 210 13.37 7.51 -22.66
CA LYS A 210 14.05 7.68 -23.96
C LYS A 210 14.49 9.12 -24.21
N ASN A 211 13.71 10.11 -23.78
CA ASN A 211 13.82 11.50 -24.27
C ASN A 211 14.36 12.49 -23.22
N ASN A 212 14.92 12.04 -22.10
CA ASN A 212 15.43 12.94 -21.01
C ASN A 212 14.44 14.07 -20.64
N LYS A 213 13.12 13.83 -20.70
CA LYS A 213 12.10 14.85 -20.45
C LYS A 213 12.13 15.33 -19.01
N ASP A 214 11.90 16.61 -18.82
CA ASP A 214 12.01 17.32 -17.56
C ASP A 214 10.68 17.47 -16.79
N HIS A 215 10.68 18.30 -15.76
CA HIS A 215 9.51 18.56 -14.92
C HIS A 215 8.41 19.32 -15.67
N ASN A 216 8.76 20.21 -16.60
CA ASN A 216 7.79 21.00 -17.37
C ASN A 216 6.98 20.10 -18.32
N ASP A 217 7.64 19.14 -18.96
CA ASP A 217 6.96 18.13 -19.79
C ASP A 217 5.87 17.39 -18.98
N ILE A 218 6.13 17.06 -17.72
CA ILE A 218 5.16 16.37 -16.86
C ILE A 218 3.96 17.27 -16.51
N LEU A 219 4.16 18.57 -16.32
CA LEU A 219 3.06 19.50 -16.08
C LEU A 219 2.13 19.61 -17.29
N ILE A 220 2.70 19.68 -18.49
CA ILE A 220 1.94 19.66 -19.75
C ILE A 220 1.16 18.35 -19.86
N LYS A 221 1.83 17.21 -19.67
CA LYS A 221 1.19 15.88 -19.72
C LYS A 221 0.10 15.69 -18.66
N LYS A 222 0.24 16.30 -17.49
CA LYS A 222 -0.82 16.32 -16.47
C LYS A 222 -2.07 17.03 -17.00
N LYS A 223 -1.93 18.22 -17.62
CA LYS A 223 -3.06 18.99 -18.18
C LYS A 223 -3.73 18.22 -19.34
N GLU A 224 -2.93 17.64 -20.25
CA GLU A 224 -3.44 16.80 -21.36
C GLU A 224 -4.25 15.62 -20.82
N LEU A 225 -3.73 14.90 -19.82
CA LEU A 225 -4.38 13.74 -19.22
C LEU A 225 -5.71 14.14 -18.55
N GLN A 226 -5.73 15.26 -17.82
CA GLN A 226 -6.95 15.78 -17.20
C GLN A 226 -8.03 16.09 -18.24
N LYS A 227 -7.66 16.77 -19.34
CA LYS A 227 -8.59 17.10 -20.45
C LYS A 227 -9.05 15.84 -21.16
N LYS A 228 -8.12 14.95 -21.56
CA LYS A 228 -8.40 13.73 -22.34
C LYS A 228 -9.37 12.79 -21.64
N PHE A 229 -9.21 12.61 -20.34
CA PHE A 229 -10.02 11.65 -19.58
C PHE A 229 -11.07 12.30 -18.70
N ASN A 230 -11.22 13.63 -18.74
CA ASN A 230 -12.11 14.39 -17.85
C ASN A 230 -12.00 13.89 -16.40
N ILE A 231 -10.82 14.08 -15.80
CA ILE A 231 -10.50 13.64 -14.44
C ILE A 231 -9.78 14.73 -13.66
N LYS A 232 -9.92 14.70 -12.34
CA LYS A 232 -9.11 15.51 -11.42
C LYS A 232 -7.84 14.73 -11.06
N ILE A 233 -6.67 15.39 -11.14
CA ILE A 233 -5.37 14.82 -10.75
C ILE A 233 -4.79 15.61 -9.60
N ASP A 234 -4.56 14.96 -8.45
CA ASP A 234 -3.86 15.59 -7.32
C ASP A 234 -2.39 15.85 -7.70
N TYR A 235 -1.72 14.81 -8.15
CA TYR A 235 -0.34 14.91 -8.63
C TYR A 235 -0.06 13.94 -9.77
N LEU A 236 0.86 14.35 -10.65
CA LEU A 236 1.59 13.51 -11.60
C LEU A 236 3.05 13.96 -11.49
N GLU A 237 3.93 13.13 -10.95
CA GLU A 237 5.29 13.49 -10.59
C GLU A 237 6.28 12.38 -10.91
N ILE A 238 7.49 12.77 -11.37
CA ILE A 238 8.63 11.87 -11.48
C ILE A 238 9.48 12.03 -10.24
N ARG A 239 9.85 10.93 -9.62
CA ARG A 239 10.73 10.89 -8.45
C ARG A 239 11.83 9.86 -8.62
N ASN A 240 12.97 10.12 -7.98
CA ASN A 240 14.02 9.13 -7.83
C ASN A 240 13.49 7.94 -7.03
N GLU A 241 13.67 6.71 -7.55
CA GLU A 241 13.13 5.50 -6.93
C GLU A 241 13.78 5.19 -5.57
N LYS A 242 15.07 5.55 -5.39
CA LYS A 242 15.85 5.22 -4.19
C LYS A 242 15.46 6.06 -2.97
N ASN A 243 15.13 7.36 -3.17
CA ASN A 243 14.97 8.30 -2.05
C ASN A 243 13.77 9.24 -2.17
N LEU A 244 12.96 9.12 -3.24
CA LEU A 244 11.80 9.95 -3.55
C LEU A 244 12.10 11.46 -3.72
N THR A 245 13.35 11.86 -3.85
CA THR A 245 13.70 13.25 -4.20
C THR A 245 13.20 13.60 -5.61
N SER A 246 13.25 14.87 -5.95
CA SER A 246 12.95 15.37 -7.30
C SER A 246 13.77 14.62 -8.36
N PHE A 247 13.31 14.68 -9.61
CA PHE A 247 14.00 14.07 -10.74
C PHE A 247 15.46 14.56 -10.84
N ILE A 248 16.36 13.62 -11.01
CA ILE A 248 17.78 13.88 -11.32
C ILE A 248 18.14 13.04 -12.56
N LYS A 249 18.74 13.67 -13.56
CA LYS A 249 19.24 13.02 -14.78
C LYS A 249 20.10 11.80 -14.42
N ASN A 250 19.98 10.72 -15.21
CA ASN A 250 20.74 9.47 -15.05
C ASN A 250 20.47 8.66 -13.78
N LYS A 251 19.39 8.93 -13.04
CA LYS A 251 18.96 8.11 -11.91
C LYS A 251 17.72 7.27 -12.26
N LYS A 252 17.56 6.13 -11.58
CA LYS A 252 16.37 5.31 -11.72
C LYS A 252 15.15 6.08 -11.20
N ILE A 253 14.17 6.29 -12.07
CA ILE A 253 13.00 7.11 -11.82
C ILE A 253 11.72 6.29 -11.79
N ARG A 254 10.73 6.78 -11.05
CA ARG A 254 9.38 6.26 -10.98
C ARG A 254 8.37 7.39 -11.22
N LEU A 255 7.38 7.14 -12.07
CA LEU A 255 6.27 8.06 -12.32
C LEU A 255 5.16 7.76 -11.31
N PHE A 256 4.73 8.74 -10.56
CA PHE A 256 3.67 8.64 -9.55
C PHE A 256 2.46 9.43 -9.96
N VAL A 257 1.27 8.89 -9.71
CA VAL A 257 0.00 9.57 -9.98
C VAL A 257 -1.01 9.33 -8.87
N ALA A 258 -1.80 10.37 -8.58
CA ALA A 258 -3.06 10.24 -7.86
C ALA A 258 -4.13 11.03 -8.60
N TYR A 259 -5.26 10.39 -8.89
CA TYR A 259 -6.36 10.98 -9.64
C TYR A 259 -7.71 10.48 -9.13
N TYR A 260 -8.77 11.15 -9.56
CA TYR A 260 -10.12 10.79 -9.21
C TYR A 260 -10.88 10.35 -10.48
N ILE A 261 -11.61 9.25 -10.35
CA ILE A 261 -12.72 8.94 -11.25
C ILE A 261 -13.99 9.16 -10.40
N ASN A 262 -14.75 10.19 -10.73
CA ASN A 262 -15.83 10.70 -9.90
C ASN A 262 -15.35 10.91 -8.45
N LYS A 263 -15.93 10.18 -7.50
CA LYS A 263 -15.59 10.28 -6.06
C LYS A 263 -14.50 9.29 -5.60
N VAL A 264 -14.04 8.40 -6.48
CA VAL A 264 -13.07 7.37 -6.13
C VAL A 264 -11.65 7.85 -6.42
N ARG A 265 -10.85 8.01 -5.37
CA ARG A 265 -9.44 8.36 -5.48
C ARG A 265 -8.59 7.11 -5.74
N LEU A 266 -7.88 7.11 -6.85
CA LEU A 266 -6.96 6.04 -7.27
C LEU A 266 -5.53 6.55 -7.24
N ILE A 267 -4.59 5.65 -6.95
CA ILE A 267 -3.16 5.90 -7.04
C ILE A 267 -2.49 4.80 -7.85
N ASP A 268 -1.44 5.15 -8.56
CA ASP A 268 -0.60 4.20 -9.29
C ASP A 268 0.83 4.74 -9.39
N ASN A 269 1.75 3.85 -9.80
CA ASN A 269 3.13 4.22 -10.11
C ASN A 269 3.73 3.27 -11.16
N PHE A 270 4.74 3.74 -11.91
CA PHE A 270 5.31 3.07 -13.08
C PHE A 270 6.83 3.17 -13.11
#